data_bfd25cc16648ab5ca1f2adfecdeec34e
#
_entry.id   bfd25cc16648ab5ca1f2adfecdeec34e
#
_cell.length_a   1.000
_cell.length_b   1.000
_cell.length_c   1.000
_cell.angle_alpha   90.00
_cell.angle_beta   90.00
_cell.angle_gamma   90.00
#
_symmetry.space_group_name_H-M   'P 1'
#
loop_
_entity.id
_entity.type
_entity.pdbx_description
1 polymer ?
#
loop_
_entity_poly.entity_id
_entity_poly.type
_entity_poly.pdbx_seq_one_letter_code
_entity_poly.pdbx_strand_id
1 'polypeptide(L)'
;MSDHTQCRVCKHALPKPFLDLGMMPLANAFLSSKTECQNEKSFPLAVSACESCGLAQLNYVVPAEQLYRNYIYVSSTSEAVRVHVQALANMLMERCGLGANDLVLEVASNDGTALREFQKLGMRVLGVEPARNIAAVANENGVNTIAEFFNAKTAQDLAESHGRVSAILARHVFAHVDDVHDFLHGIHEFEEFAQLRVLNGFRTTAAQLPVKQSC
;
A
#
# COMPACT_ATOMS: atom_id res chain seq x y z
N MET A 1 -16.19 -5.85 -10.14
CA MET A 1 -16.95 -6.41 -9.00
C MET A 1 -16.51 -7.85 -8.88
N SER A 2 -15.77 -8.18 -7.84
CA SER A 2 -15.21 -9.53 -7.68
C SER A 2 -15.79 -10.18 -6.41
N ASP A 3 -16.69 -11.13 -6.62
CA ASP A 3 -17.07 -12.08 -5.57
C ASP A 3 -15.97 -13.13 -5.48
N HIS A 4 -15.31 -13.21 -4.35
CA HIS A 4 -14.26 -14.19 -4.10
C HIS A 4 -14.83 -15.49 -3.51
N THR A 5 -14.90 -16.53 -4.33
CA THR A 5 -15.19 -17.89 -3.90
C THR A 5 -13.93 -18.70 -3.60
N GLN A 6 -12.75 -18.12 -3.89
CA GLN A 6 -11.43 -18.70 -3.66
C GLN A 6 -10.52 -17.75 -2.87
N CYS A 7 -9.61 -18.34 -2.14
CA CYS A 7 -8.57 -17.60 -1.43
C CYS A 7 -7.68 -16.82 -2.42
N ARG A 8 -7.48 -15.53 -2.16
CA ARG A 8 -6.66 -14.66 -3.02
C ARG A 8 -5.20 -15.08 -3.05
N VAL A 9 -4.69 -15.71 -1.99
CA VAL A 9 -3.29 -16.18 -1.90
C VAL A 9 -3.12 -17.58 -2.47
N CYS A 10 -3.80 -18.62 -1.93
CA CYS A 10 -3.52 -20.01 -2.29
C CYS A 10 -4.55 -20.63 -3.26
N LYS A 11 -5.53 -19.85 -3.70
CA LYS A 11 -6.61 -20.26 -4.63
C LYS A 11 -7.50 -21.42 -4.14
N HIS A 12 -7.36 -21.85 -2.88
CA HIS A 12 -8.25 -22.84 -2.28
C HIS A 12 -9.67 -22.27 -2.15
N ALA A 13 -10.67 -23.14 -2.29
CA ALA A 13 -12.06 -22.73 -2.12
C ALA A 13 -12.30 -22.16 -0.72
N LEU A 14 -13.02 -21.06 -0.62
CA LEU A 14 -13.37 -20.47 0.66
C LEU A 14 -14.57 -21.16 1.30
N PRO A 15 -14.54 -21.37 2.61
CA PRO A 15 -15.72 -21.79 3.36
C PRO A 15 -16.74 -20.65 3.45
N LYS A 16 -17.89 -20.93 4.02
CA LYS A 16 -18.88 -19.89 4.35
C LYS A 16 -18.26 -18.83 5.25
N PRO A 17 -18.68 -17.56 5.13
CA PRO A 17 -18.21 -16.50 5.99
C PRO A 17 -18.42 -16.85 7.48
N PHE A 18 -17.40 -16.59 8.30
CA PHE A 18 -17.53 -16.67 9.76
C PHE A 18 -18.05 -15.36 10.36
N LEU A 19 -18.00 -14.26 9.60
CA LEU A 19 -18.60 -12.98 9.93
C LEU A 19 -19.32 -12.45 8.70
N ASP A 20 -20.59 -12.09 8.85
CA ASP A 20 -21.41 -11.45 7.81
C ASP A 20 -22.18 -10.29 8.44
N LEU A 21 -21.86 -9.08 8.03
CA LEU A 21 -22.50 -7.85 8.47
C LEU A 21 -23.57 -7.35 7.48
N GLY A 22 -23.87 -8.13 6.45
CA GLY A 22 -24.83 -7.77 5.42
C GLY A 22 -24.35 -6.66 4.50
N MET A 23 -25.28 -5.82 4.05
CA MET A 23 -25.00 -4.69 3.14
C MET A 23 -24.60 -3.46 3.95
N MET A 24 -23.38 -2.97 3.74
CA MET A 24 -22.80 -1.84 4.45
C MET A 24 -22.34 -0.74 3.49
N PRO A 25 -22.47 0.54 3.87
CA PRO A 25 -21.90 1.63 3.10
C PRO A 25 -20.37 1.61 3.17
N LEU A 26 -19.71 2.34 2.25
CA LEU A 26 -18.24 2.43 2.25
C LEU A 26 -17.74 3.28 3.42
N ALA A 27 -16.71 2.79 4.08
CA ALA A 27 -15.98 3.57 5.07
C ALA A 27 -15.27 4.77 4.38
N ASN A 28 -15.19 5.90 5.08
CA ASN A 28 -14.59 7.15 4.58
C ASN A 28 -15.26 7.76 3.34
N ALA A 29 -16.44 7.28 2.94
CA ALA A 29 -17.25 7.89 1.88
C ALA A 29 -18.30 8.83 2.51
N PHE A 30 -17.84 9.93 3.10
CA PHE A 30 -18.73 10.89 3.76
C PHE A 30 -19.64 11.59 2.75
N LEU A 31 -20.91 11.66 3.09
CA LEU A 31 -21.94 12.26 2.26
C LEU A 31 -22.05 13.76 2.57
N SER A 32 -22.15 14.57 1.54
CA SER A 32 -22.20 16.04 1.66
C SER A 32 -23.62 16.59 1.74
N SER A 33 -24.62 15.77 1.43
CA SER A 33 -26.03 16.22 1.41
C SER A 33 -27.03 15.11 1.78
N LYS A 34 -28.24 15.51 2.21
CA LYS A 34 -29.35 14.57 2.47
C LYS A 34 -29.80 13.81 1.22
N THR A 35 -29.63 14.39 0.04
CA THR A 35 -29.98 13.74 -1.23
C THR A 35 -29.03 12.59 -1.52
N GLU A 36 -27.76 12.75 -1.19
CA GLU A 36 -26.77 11.67 -1.32
C GLU A 36 -27.06 10.49 -0.39
N CYS A 37 -27.58 10.75 0.84
CA CYS A 37 -28.00 9.69 1.75
C CYS A 37 -29.06 8.75 1.17
N GLN A 38 -29.96 9.26 0.30
CA GLN A 38 -31.01 8.46 -0.35
C GLN A 38 -30.47 7.53 -1.44
N ASN A 39 -29.29 7.85 -1.97
CA ASN A 39 -28.64 7.14 -3.07
C ASN A 39 -27.31 6.48 -2.62
N GLU A 40 -27.09 6.38 -1.31
CA GLU A 40 -25.87 5.76 -0.78
C GLU A 40 -25.75 4.31 -1.19
N LYS A 41 -24.60 3.98 -1.81
CA LYS A 41 -24.33 2.61 -2.24
C LYS A 41 -23.87 1.78 -1.06
N SER A 42 -24.44 0.59 -0.93
CA SER A 42 -24.03 -0.41 0.04
C SER A 42 -23.46 -1.64 -0.66
N PHE A 43 -22.53 -2.33 -0.01
CA PHE A 43 -21.82 -3.48 -0.53
C PHE A 43 -21.81 -4.61 0.51
N PRO A 44 -21.74 -5.88 0.08
CA PRO A 44 -21.63 -6.98 1.02
C PRO A 44 -20.36 -6.86 1.87
N LEU A 45 -20.50 -7.02 3.19
CA LEU A 45 -19.37 -7.02 4.12
C LEU A 45 -19.34 -8.35 4.88
N ALA A 46 -18.67 -9.33 4.30
CA ALA A 46 -18.53 -10.65 4.86
C ALA A 46 -17.07 -11.11 4.79
N VAL A 47 -16.63 -11.90 5.78
CA VAL A 47 -15.25 -12.36 5.94
C VAL A 47 -15.22 -13.88 6.04
N SER A 48 -14.40 -14.52 5.21
CA SER A 48 -14.04 -15.93 5.33
C SER A 48 -12.58 -16.12 5.70
N ALA A 49 -12.28 -17.21 6.43
CA ALA A 49 -10.91 -17.64 6.68
C ALA A 49 -10.59 -18.87 5.81
N CYS A 50 -9.50 -18.79 5.06
CA CYS A 50 -9.05 -19.91 4.24
C CYS A 50 -8.55 -21.05 5.11
N GLU A 51 -9.14 -22.24 4.99
CA GLU A 51 -8.76 -23.42 5.77
C GLU A 51 -7.37 -23.97 5.39
N SER A 52 -6.88 -23.66 4.17
CA SER A 52 -5.59 -24.12 3.68
C SER A 52 -4.41 -23.24 4.15
N CYS A 53 -4.52 -21.90 4.09
CA CYS A 53 -3.41 -21.01 4.42
C CYS A 53 -3.68 -20.05 5.58
N GLY A 54 -4.88 -20.08 6.18
CA GLY A 54 -5.24 -19.23 7.32
C GLY A 54 -5.55 -17.76 6.98
N LEU A 55 -5.53 -17.35 5.70
CA LEU A 55 -5.83 -15.98 5.32
C LEU A 55 -7.30 -15.65 5.63
N ALA A 56 -7.54 -14.62 6.44
CA ALA A 56 -8.84 -14.00 6.56
C ALA A 56 -9.01 -12.92 5.47
N GLN A 57 -10.06 -13.00 4.68
CA GLN A 57 -10.31 -12.08 3.57
C GLN A 57 -11.77 -11.73 3.42
N LEU A 58 -12.05 -10.57 2.83
CA LEU A 58 -13.38 -10.21 2.37
C LEU A 58 -13.82 -11.14 1.23
N ASN A 59 -15.10 -11.54 1.26
CA ASN A 59 -15.72 -12.30 0.18
C ASN A 59 -16.08 -11.42 -1.01
N TYR A 60 -16.29 -10.13 -0.78
CA TYR A 60 -16.56 -9.14 -1.81
C TYR A 60 -15.54 -7.99 -1.69
N VAL A 61 -14.90 -7.63 -2.78
CA VAL A 61 -13.98 -6.50 -2.84
C VAL A 61 -14.53 -5.43 -3.78
N VAL A 62 -14.71 -4.24 -3.23
CA VAL A 62 -15.10 -3.06 -4.01
C VAL A 62 -13.91 -2.65 -4.88
N PRO A 63 -14.13 -2.32 -6.18
CA PRO A 63 -13.05 -1.91 -7.06
C PRO A 63 -12.22 -0.77 -6.46
N ALA A 64 -10.89 -0.91 -6.49
CA ALA A 64 -9.95 0.06 -5.93
C ALA A 64 -10.11 1.46 -6.51
N GLU A 65 -10.46 1.57 -7.80
CA GLU A 65 -10.80 2.83 -8.46
C GLU A 65 -11.92 3.59 -7.74
N GLN A 66 -12.93 2.88 -7.26
CA GLN A 66 -14.07 3.50 -6.55
C GLN A 66 -13.70 3.91 -5.13
N LEU A 67 -12.78 3.18 -4.48
CA LEU A 67 -12.39 3.42 -3.10
C LEU A 67 -11.32 4.50 -2.97
N TYR A 68 -10.35 4.54 -3.90
CA TYR A 68 -9.09 5.22 -3.66
C TYR A 68 -8.74 6.32 -4.66
N ARG A 69 -9.45 6.48 -5.80
CA ARG A 69 -9.12 7.55 -6.78
C ARG A 69 -9.35 8.98 -6.27
N ASN A 70 -10.25 9.15 -5.31
CA ASN A 70 -10.41 10.36 -4.51
C ASN A 70 -10.49 9.95 -3.05
N TYR A 71 -9.49 10.30 -2.28
CA TYR A 71 -9.40 9.88 -0.89
C TYR A 71 -9.35 11.09 0.04
N ILE A 72 -9.94 10.96 1.21
CA ILE A 72 -10.09 12.10 2.14
C ILE A 72 -9.04 12.12 3.24
N TYR A 73 -8.43 10.97 3.55
CA TYR A 73 -7.46 10.88 4.62
C TYR A 73 -6.09 11.40 4.18
N VAL A 74 -5.53 12.32 4.97
CA VAL A 74 -4.22 12.93 4.77
C VAL A 74 -3.34 12.64 5.98
N SER A 75 -2.20 11.99 5.76
CA SER A 75 -1.31 11.51 6.83
C SER A 75 -0.71 12.64 7.66
N SER A 76 -0.43 13.80 7.05
CA SER A 76 0.17 14.96 7.73
C SER A 76 -0.73 15.60 8.80
N THR A 77 -2.01 15.27 8.85
CA THR A 77 -2.94 15.82 9.85
C THR A 77 -2.70 15.28 11.26
N SER A 78 -1.96 14.15 11.39
CA SER A 78 -1.67 13.49 12.66
C SER A 78 -0.24 13.73 13.11
N GLU A 79 -0.07 14.40 14.24
CA GLU A 79 1.27 14.58 14.88
C GLU A 79 1.91 13.24 15.24
N ALA A 80 1.13 12.29 15.76
CA ALA A 80 1.62 10.95 16.08
C ALA A 80 2.18 10.23 14.85
N VAL A 81 1.55 10.39 13.69
CA VAL A 81 2.07 9.85 12.42
C VAL A 81 3.40 10.51 12.06
N ARG A 82 3.50 11.83 12.15
CA ARG A 82 4.74 12.56 11.84
C ARG A 82 5.92 12.10 12.69
N VAL A 83 5.72 12.01 14.02
CA VAL A 83 6.75 11.52 14.95
C VAL A 83 7.14 10.08 14.63
N HIS A 84 6.15 9.23 14.35
CA HIS A 84 6.39 7.83 14.01
C HIS A 84 7.22 7.69 12.72
N VAL A 85 6.88 8.39 11.64
CA VAL A 85 7.59 8.25 10.36
C VAL A 85 8.99 8.85 10.40
N GLN A 86 9.22 9.88 11.22
CA GLN A 86 10.56 10.41 11.48
C GLN A 86 11.46 9.34 12.16
N ALA A 87 10.94 8.71 13.22
CA ALA A 87 11.65 7.63 13.90
C ALA A 87 11.90 6.43 12.96
N LEU A 88 10.92 6.11 12.12
CA LEU A 88 11.03 5.05 11.12
C LEU A 88 12.12 5.35 10.09
N ALA A 89 12.18 6.55 9.53
CA ALA A 89 13.19 6.94 8.54
C ALA A 89 14.61 6.82 9.11
N ASN A 90 14.85 7.33 10.33
CA ASN A 90 16.14 7.20 11.01
C ASN A 90 16.52 5.72 11.23
N MET A 91 15.58 4.93 11.75
CA MET A 91 15.80 3.50 12.00
C MET A 91 16.17 2.75 10.71
N LEU A 92 15.48 3.06 9.59
CA LEU A 92 15.72 2.40 8.31
C LEU A 92 17.03 2.82 7.69
N MET A 93 17.38 4.10 7.78
CA MET A 93 18.69 4.58 7.35
C MET A 93 19.81 3.78 8.05
N GLU A 94 19.74 3.65 9.37
CA GLU A 94 20.75 2.90 10.14
C GLU A 94 20.74 1.40 9.83
N ARG A 95 19.56 0.74 9.89
CA ARG A 95 19.47 -0.71 9.74
C ARG A 95 19.70 -1.21 8.32
N CYS A 96 19.33 -0.43 7.32
CA CYS A 96 19.46 -0.78 5.92
C CYS A 96 20.74 -0.20 5.29
N GLY A 97 21.50 0.61 6.03
CA GLY A 97 22.68 1.28 5.51
C GLY A 97 22.36 2.24 4.36
N LEU A 98 21.15 2.87 4.40
CA LEU A 98 20.74 3.82 3.38
C LEU A 98 21.52 5.13 3.55
N GLY A 99 21.92 5.73 2.43
CA GLY A 99 22.69 6.96 2.41
C GLY A 99 22.16 7.99 1.41
N ALA A 100 22.89 9.09 1.31
CA ALA A 100 22.56 10.12 0.33
C ALA A 100 22.56 9.52 -1.09
N ASN A 101 21.55 9.90 -1.89
CA ASN A 101 21.27 9.41 -3.24
C ASN A 101 20.63 8.02 -3.35
N ASP A 102 20.48 7.25 -2.29
CA ASP A 102 19.63 6.07 -2.32
C ASP A 102 18.19 6.46 -2.66
N LEU A 103 17.50 5.63 -3.46
CA LEU A 103 16.11 5.86 -3.81
C LEU A 103 15.19 5.05 -2.90
N VAL A 104 14.32 5.76 -2.18
CA VAL A 104 13.25 5.16 -1.37
C VAL A 104 11.93 5.32 -2.10
N LEU A 105 11.28 4.19 -2.38
CA LEU A 105 9.94 4.12 -2.97
C LEU A 105 8.92 3.86 -1.86
N GLU A 106 7.82 4.62 -1.83
CA GLU A 106 6.68 4.30 -0.96
C GLU A 106 5.42 4.04 -1.79
N VAL A 107 4.83 2.86 -1.59
CA VAL A 107 3.54 2.47 -2.17
C VAL A 107 2.41 2.94 -1.26
N ALA A 108 1.37 3.55 -1.84
CA ALA A 108 0.31 4.29 -1.15
C ALA A 108 0.90 5.39 -0.26
N SER A 109 1.74 6.23 -0.87
CA SER A 109 2.58 7.22 -0.19
C SER A 109 1.78 8.35 0.45
N ASN A 110 0.47 8.43 0.18
CA ASN A 110 -0.40 9.48 0.64
C ASN A 110 0.16 10.88 0.25
N ASP A 111 0.13 11.86 1.14
CA ASP A 111 0.66 13.22 0.91
C ASP A 111 2.19 13.33 1.03
N GLY A 112 2.89 12.21 0.98
CA GLY A 112 4.36 12.14 1.04
C GLY A 112 4.94 12.38 2.44
N THR A 113 4.13 12.35 3.49
CA THR A 113 4.57 12.66 4.86
C THR A 113 5.76 11.81 5.30
N ALA A 114 5.79 10.50 5.00
CA ALA A 114 6.95 9.67 5.35
C ALA A 114 8.14 9.94 4.41
N LEU A 115 7.90 10.06 3.12
CA LEU A 115 8.96 10.32 2.14
C LEU A 115 9.72 11.61 2.41
N ARG A 116 9.05 12.66 2.94
CA ARG A 116 9.73 13.90 3.36
C ARG A 116 10.78 13.66 4.44
N GLU A 117 10.58 12.70 5.32
CA GLU A 117 11.60 12.41 6.36
C GLU A 117 12.85 11.79 5.72
N PHE A 118 12.71 10.94 4.70
CA PHE A 118 13.86 10.42 3.93
C PHE A 118 14.55 11.52 3.11
N GLN A 119 13.80 12.46 2.53
CA GLN A 119 14.40 13.63 1.85
C GLN A 119 15.25 14.48 2.79
N LYS A 120 14.80 14.72 4.05
CA LYS A 120 15.58 15.44 5.06
C LYS A 120 16.89 14.74 5.39
N LEU A 121 16.97 13.43 5.23
CA LEU A 121 18.18 12.62 5.42
C LEU A 121 19.05 12.54 4.14
N GLY A 122 18.69 13.28 3.09
CA GLY A 122 19.47 13.38 1.84
C GLY A 122 19.18 12.30 0.81
N MET A 123 18.14 11.49 1.00
CA MET A 123 17.76 10.42 0.08
C MET A 123 16.88 10.94 -1.05
N ARG A 124 16.94 10.28 -2.19
CA ARG A 124 15.95 10.43 -3.26
C ARG A 124 14.67 9.70 -2.86
N VAL A 125 13.52 10.24 -3.25
CA VAL A 125 12.23 9.62 -2.91
C VAL A 125 11.30 9.57 -4.10
N LEU A 126 10.44 8.56 -4.12
CA LEU A 126 9.40 8.38 -5.11
C LEU A 126 8.14 7.83 -4.43
N GLY A 127 7.01 8.50 -4.63
CA GLY A 127 5.71 8.04 -4.17
C GLY A 127 4.90 7.41 -5.30
N VAL A 128 4.12 6.37 -4.97
CA VAL A 128 3.05 5.85 -5.82
C VAL A 128 1.76 5.94 -5.00
N GLU A 129 0.84 6.81 -5.42
CA GLU A 129 -0.40 7.08 -4.69
C GLU A 129 -1.61 7.08 -5.64
N PRO A 130 -2.56 6.15 -5.51
CA PRO A 130 -3.69 6.09 -6.44
C PRO A 130 -4.65 7.27 -6.33
N ALA A 131 -4.74 7.94 -5.18
CA ALA A 131 -5.61 9.08 -4.98
C ALA A 131 -5.03 10.34 -5.65
N ARG A 132 -5.64 10.74 -6.77
CA ARG A 132 -5.16 11.87 -7.58
C ARG A 132 -5.09 13.17 -6.81
N ASN A 133 -6.11 13.44 -5.97
CA ASN A 133 -6.15 14.62 -5.11
C ASN A 133 -5.02 14.63 -4.07
N ILE A 134 -4.67 13.49 -3.52
CA ILE A 134 -3.61 13.36 -2.51
C ILE A 134 -2.21 13.39 -3.18
N ALA A 135 -2.03 12.68 -4.29
CA ALA A 135 -0.79 12.74 -5.06
C ALA A 135 -0.46 14.17 -5.53
N ALA A 136 -1.48 14.97 -5.90
CA ALA A 136 -1.30 16.38 -6.23
C ALA A 136 -0.72 17.16 -5.03
N VAL A 137 -1.26 16.98 -3.84
CA VAL A 137 -0.75 17.60 -2.60
C VAL A 137 0.69 17.17 -2.31
N ALA A 138 1.04 15.90 -2.50
CA ALA A 138 2.41 15.42 -2.33
C ALA A 138 3.37 16.15 -3.28
N ASN A 139 3.01 16.24 -4.56
CA ASN A 139 3.81 16.93 -5.58
C ASN A 139 3.95 18.44 -5.29
N GLU A 140 2.88 19.12 -4.88
CA GLU A 140 2.93 20.53 -4.47
C GLU A 140 3.87 20.75 -3.28
N ASN A 141 3.99 19.76 -2.40
CA ASN A 141 4.90 19.77 -1.27
C ASN A 141 6.32 19.26 -1.60
N GLY A 142 6.65 19.08 -2.87
CA GLY A 142 7.98 18.69 -3.33
C GLY A 142 8.34 17.21 -3.18
N VAL A 143 7.33 16.34 -3.01
CA VAL A 143 7.52 14.89 -3.00
C VAL A 143 7.08 14.33 -4.35
N ASN A 144 8.03 13.90 -5.19
CA ASN A 144 7.71 13.30 -6.49
C ASN A 144 6.82 12.07 -6.30
N THR A 145 5.56 12.17 -6.77
CA THR A 145 4.52 11.16 -6.55
C THR A 145 3.74 10.93 -7.84
N ILE A 146 3.62 9.66 -8.22
CA ILE A 146 2.91 9.20 -9.40
C ILE A 146 1.51 8.77 -9.00
N ALA A 147 0.49 9.32 -9.69
CA ALA A 147 -0.92 9.11 -9.36
C ALA A 147 -1.47 7.82 -9.98
N GLU A 148 -0.90 6.66 -9.61
CA GLU A 148 -1.24 5.35 -10.15
C GLU A 148 -1.39 4.28 -9.05
N PHE A 149 -2.09 3.19 -9.40
CA PHE A 149 -2.09 1.98 -8.57
C PHE A 149 -0.78 1.23 -8.75
N PHE A 150 -0.21 0.72 -7.66
CA PHE A 150 0.97 -0.11 -7.72
C PHE A 150 0.60 -1.55 -8.10
N ASN A 151 1.23 -2.05 -9.16
CA ASN A 151 1.12 -3.39 -9.71
C ASN A 151 2.40 -3.74 -10.47
N ALA A 152 2.53 -4.95 -11.02
CA ALA A 152 3.72 -5.38 -11.75
C ALA A 152 4.04 -4.45 -12.93
N LYS A 153 3.03 -4.02 -13.70
CA LYS A 153 3.25 -3.11 -14.84
C LYS A 153 3.76 -1.75 -14.41
N THR A 154 3.12 -1.14 -13.40
CA THR A 154 3.57 0.16 -12.87
C THR A 154 4.98 0.05 -12.29
N ALA A 155 5.29 -1.05 -11.60
CA ALA A 155 6.62 -1.28 -11.05
C ALA A 155 7.69 -1.37 -12.14
N GLN A 156 7.42 -2.09 -13.24
CA GLN A 156 8.30 -2.18 -14.39
C GLN A 156 8.58 -0.79 -15.00
N ASP A 157 7.54 0.00 -15.26
CA ASP A 157 7.67 1.36 -15.83
C ASP A 157 8.51 2.27 -14.91
N LEU A 158 8.37 2.10 -13.59
CA LEU A 158 9.15 2.84 -12.59
C LEU A 158 10.60 2.39 -12.54
N ALA A 159 10.87 1.09 -12.61
CA ALA A 159 12.24 0.56 -12.66
C ALA A 159 12.98 1.07 -13.89
N GLU A 160 12.34 1.07 -15.06
CA GLU A 160 12.90 1.59 -16.31
C GLU A 160 13.18 3.10 -16.25
N SER A 161 12.29 3.88 -15.64
CA SER A 161 12.38 5.36 -15.65
C SER A 161 13.22 5.95 -14.51
N HIS A 162 13.26 5.31 -13.35
CA HIS A 162 13.90 5.84 -12.14
C HIS A 162 15.14 5.03 -11.71
N GLY A 163 15.31 3.84 -12.28
CA GLY A 163 16.42 2.94 -11.99
C GLY A 163 16.28 2.24 -10.64
N ARG A 164 17.43 1.91 -10.05
CA ARG A 164 17.51 1.11 -8.83
C ARG A 164 16.82 1.77 -7.64
N VAL A 165 15.92 1.03 -6.98
CA VAL A 165 15.30 1.37 -5.70
C VAL A 165 16.06 0.68 -4.58
N SER A 166 16.49 1.41 -3.56
CA SER A 166 17.26 0.88 -2.41
C SER A 166 16.38 0.39 -1.27
N ALA A 167 15.16 0.92 -1.16
CA ALA A 167 14.16 0.45 -0.20
C ALA A 167 12.74 0.72 -0.70
N ILE A 168 11.82 -0.21 -0.40
CA ILE A 168 10.38 -0.05 -0.66
C ILE A 168 9.63 -0.06 0.66
N LEU A 169 8.79 0.95 0.85
CA LEU A 169 7.84 1.03 1.94
C LEU A 169 6.44 0.69 1.43
N ALA A 170 5.75 -0.22 2.10
CA ALA A 170 4.37 -0.58 1.83
C ALA A 170 3.59 -0.63 3.15
N ARG A 171 3.29 0.58 3.70
CA ARG A 171 2.66 0.72 4.99
C ARG A 171 1.14 0.77 4.86
N HIS A 172 0.42 -0.11 5.58
CA HIS A 172 -1.05 -0.15 5.59
C HIS A 172 -1.69 -0.23 4.19
N VAL A 173 -1.03 -0.86 3.23
CA VAL A 173 -1.53 -1.00 1.86
C VAL A 173 -1.80 -2.45 1.47
N PHE A 174 -0.91 -3.39 1.83
CA PHE A 174 -0.98 -4.77 1.35
C PHE A 174 -2.28 -5.49 1.73
N ALA A 175 -2.85 -5.19 2.89
CA ALA A 175 -4.14 -5.73 3.32
C ALA A 175 -5.33 -5.28 2.43
N HIS A 176 -5.17 -4.18 1.70
CA HIS A 176 -6.20 -3.59 0.86
C HIS A 176 -6.06 -3.97 -0.63
N VAL A 177 -5.00 -4.70 -0.98
CA VAL A 177 -4.75 -5.12 -2.36
C VAL A 177 -5.65 -6.29 -2.73
N ASP A 178 -6.33 -6.21 -3.88
CA ASP A 178 -7.18 -7.31 -4.37
C ASP A 178 -6.32 -8.42 -4.99
N ASP A 179 -5.46 -8.11 -5.94
CA ASP A 179 -4.49 -9.07 -6.50
C ASP A 179 -3.15 -9.01 -5.76
N VAL A 180 -3.03 -9.85 -4.72
CA VAL A 180 -1.82 -9.92 -3.89
C VAL A 180 -0.61 -10.45 -4.66
N HIS A 181 -0.83 -11.28 -5.70
CA HIS A 181 0.26 -11.82 -6.50
C HIS A 181 0.83 -10.77 -7.46
N ASP A 182 -0.02 -10.01 -8.14
CA ASP A 182 0.41 -8.92 -9.01
C ASP A 182 1.17 -7.84 -8.22
N PHE A 183 0.69 -7.50 -7.01
CA PHE A 183 1.41 -6.61 -6.11
C PHE A 183 2.81 -7.13 -5.74
N LEU A 184 2.91 -8.40 -5.38
CA LEU A 184 4.20 -9.02 -5.02
C LEU A 184 5.13 -9.15 -6.23
N HIS A 185 4.60 -9.42 -7.43
CA HIS A 185 5.39 -9.35 -8.67
C HIS A 185 5.93 -7.94 -8.87
N GLY A 186 5.13 -6.90 -8.65
CA GLY A 186 5.61 -5.52 -8.72
C GLY A 186 6.74 -5.22 -7.73
N ILE A 187 6.69 -5.77 -6.52
CA ILE A 187 7.81 -5.66 -5.58
C ILE A 187 9.06 -6.39 -6.13
N HIS A 188 8.87 -7.57 -6.72
CA HIS A 188 9.96 -8.39 -7.25
C HIS A 188 10.68 -7.74 -8.45
N GLU A 189 9.99 -6.94 -9.26
CA GLU A 189 10.62 -6.19 -10.36
C GLU A 189 11.81 -5.32 -9.90
N PHE A 190 11.85 -4.92 -8.63
CA PHE A 190 12.96 -4.16 -8.07
C PHE A 190 14.05 -5.04 -7.42
N GLU A 191 13.80 -6.35 -7.18
CA GLU A 191 14.77 -7.23 -6.50
C GLU A 191 16.00 -7.55 -7.36
N GLU A 192 15.89 -7.58 -8.68
CA GLU A 192 17.00 -7.82 -9.58
C GLU A 192 18.12 -6.76 -9.44
N PHE A 193 17.84 -5.64 -8.79
CA PHE A 193 18.74 -4.49 -8.71
C PHE A 193 19.28 -4.18 -7.31
N ALA A 194 18.80 -4.84 -6.23
CA ALA A 194 19.21 -4.42 -4.88
C ALA A 194 18.99 -5.45 -3.76
N GLN A 195 19.64 -5.22 -2.62
CA GLN A 195 19.19 -5.74 -1.33
C GLN A 195 17.88 -5.02 -0.95
N LEU A 196 16.77 -5.45 -1.53
CA LEU A 196 15.45 -4.89 -1.28
C LEU A 196 14.98 -5.22 0.13
N ARG A 197 14.42 -4.23 0.83
CA ARG A 197 13.79 -4.42 2.14
C ARG A 197 12.38 -3.89 2.09
N VAL A 198 11.40 -4.82 2.18
CA VAL A 198 9.97 -4.49 2.24
C VAL A 198 9.55 -4.39 3.69
N LEU A 199 8.93 -3.28 4.04
CA LEU A 199 8.44 -3.02 5.38
C LEU A 199 6.93 -2.82 5.36
N ASN A 200 6.24 -3.74 6.02
CA ASN A 200 4.80 -3.71 6.16
C ASN A 200 4.40 -3.65 7.64
N GLY A 201 3.66 -2.59 8.03
CA GLY A 201 2.88 -2.51 9.26
C GLY A 201 3.62 -2.46 10.61
N PHE A 202 2.85 -2.39 11.66
CA PHE A 202 3.14 -2.02 13.04
C PHE A 202 4.05 -2.97 13.86
N ARG A 203 4.67 -3.99 13.31
CA ARG A 203 5.65 -4.79 14.05
C ARG A 203 6.97 -4.82 13.31
N THR A 204 7.96 -4.18 13.92
CA THR A 204 9.38 -4.35 13.65
C THR A 204 9.84 -5.76 14.04
N THR A 205 9.30 -6.77 13.39
CA THR A 205 10.01 -8.02 13.24
C THR A 205 10.49 -8.03 11.81
N ALA A 206 11.78 -7.73 11.64
CA ALA A 206 12.47 -8.07 10.41
C ALA A 206 12.28 -9.58 10.21
N ALA A 207 11.21 -9.98 9.54
CA ALA A 207 11.15 -11.27 8.91
C ALA A 207 12.21 -11.21 7.82
N GLN A 208 13.40 -11.68 8.13
CA GLN A 208 14.33 -12.11 7.11
C GLN A 208 13.61 -13.25 6.37
N LEU A 209 12.98 -12.93 5.27
CA LEU A 209 12.68 -13.95 4.28
C LEU A 209 14.05 -14.50 3.87
N PRO A 210 14.28 -15.81 3.95
CA PRO A 210 15.56 -16.38 3.54
C PRO A 210 15.74 -16.13 2.05
N VAL A 211 16.57 -15.17 1.71
CA VAL A 211 17.12 -15.07 0.35
C VAL A 211 17.91 -16.36 0.15
N LYS A 212 17.42 -17.25 -0.68
CA LYS A 212 18.23 -18.35 -1.18
C LYS A 212 19.44 -17.74 -1.86
N GLN A 213 20.59 -17.81 -1.20
CA GLN A 213 21.87 -17.67 -1.90
C GLN A 213 21.94 -18.83 -2.89
N SER A 214 21.73 -18.52 -4.16
CA SER A 214 22.17 -19.41 -5.23
C SER A 214 23.67 -19.23 -5.35
N CYS A 215 24.40 -20.31 -5.10
CA CYS A 215 25.80 -20.48 -5.48
C CYS A 215 25.99 -20.30 -6.99
#